data_da7c0d0d39d39bc2d09275cc8965badf
#
_entry.id   da7c0d0d39d39bc2d09275cc8965badf
#
_cell.length_a   1.000
_cell.length_b   1.000
_cell.length_c   1.000
_cell.angle_alpha   90.00
_cell.angle_beta   90.00
_cell.angle_gamma   90.00
#
_symmetry.space_group_name_H-M   'P 1'
#
loop_
_entity.id
_entity.type
_entity.pdbx_description
1 polymer ?
#
loop_
_entity_poly.entity_id
_entity_poly.type
_entity_poly.pdbx_seq_one_letter_code
_entity_poly.pdbx_strand_id
1 'polypeptide(L)'
;MLDTPATDYTWNSAADIGSAVASGRASAQSVIEATFARIRARDPLLNSFTALTEARALAQAQALDRAHAEGQRLGPLAGVPFAVKNLFDIAGLPTIAGSKINRDAPPATRDATLIERLQAAGAVLVGALNMGEYAYDFTGENIHDGPSRNPHDLKRMTGGSSGGSAAAVAGGLVPLALGSDTNGSIRVPASLCGLFGLKATYGRLSRARTFPFVASLDHVGPLARSARDLALAYDAMKGFDPEDPVCADRVAEPIEPLLDRGTEGLRIAVAGGYFKCKTAEACYAVDRVAAALGANRDIELPQVDRARAAAFVITATEGSSLHLDRLRARAGDYDPAVRDRLIAGALAPASLLIKAQKFRRWYQTEVLKLFTEVDAILAPATPCTAPLIGQQMFTLGDAEMPVRANLGLYTQPISFIGLPVVAVPLPLEPLPTAVQIIAAPWREDVALRLAHMLEMKGVVAAPRPQL
;
A
#
# COMPACT_ATOMS: atom_id res chain seq x y z
N MET A 1 -22.51 -36.60 12.38
CA MET A 1 -21.65 -35.43 12.59
C MET A 1 -22.47 -34.24 12.15
N LEU A 2 -22.86 -33.37 13.08
CA LEU A 2 -23.57 -32.13 12.73
C LEU A 2 -22.57 -31.23 12.01
N ASP A 3 -22.82 -30.89 10.75
CA ASP A 3 -22.09 -29.86 10.01
C ASP A 3 -22.19 -28.55 10.80
N THR A 4 -21.17 -28.23 11.55
CA THR A 4 -21.00 -26.89 12.10
C THR A 4 -20.83 -25.96 10.90
N PRO A 5 -21.67 -24.93 10.70
CA PRO A 5 -21.49 -24.03 9.57
C PRO A 5 -20.09 -23.45 9.62
N ALA A 6 -19.36 -23.53 8.51
CA ALA A 6 -18.02 -23.01 8.39
C ALA A 6 -18.05 -21.54 8.86
N THR A 7 -17.28 -21.23 9.91
CA THR A 7 -17.25 -19.88 10.48
C THR A 7 -16.78 -18.91 9.40
N ASP A 8 -17.60 -17.93 9.06
CA ASP A 8 -17.28 -16.93 8.03
C ASP A 8 -16.24 -15.94 8.58
N TYR A 9 -14.99 -16.08 8.15
CA TYR A 9 -13.87 -15.20 8.51
C TYR A 9 -13.72 -14.00 7.56
N THR A 10 -14.69 -13.72 6.69
CA THR A 10 -14.61 -12.68 5.64
C THR A 10 -14.18 -11.32 6.18
N TRP A 11 -14.77 -10.91 7.30
CA TRP A 11 -14.54 -9.58 7.88
C TRP A 11 -13.69 -9.58 9.15
N ASN A 12 -13.18 -10.75 9.55
CA ASN A 12 -12.26 -10.83 10.66
C ASN A 12 -10.94 -10.14 10.34
N SER A 13 -10.30 -9.56 11.34
CA SER A 13 -8.95 -9.02 11.23
C SER A 13 -7.91 -10.14 11.07
N ALA A 14 -6.72 -9.80 10.60
CA ALA A 14 -5.61 -10.77 10.59
C ALA A 14 -5.27 -11.23 12.01
N ALA A 15 -5.34 -10.33 12.99
CA ALA A 15 -5.16 -10.64 14.41
C ALA A 15 -6.17 -11.68 14.91
N ASP A 16 -7.48 -11.51 14.58
CA ASP A 16 -8.53 -12.44 14.99
C ASP A 16 -8.33 -13.83 14.37
N ILE A 17 -8.03 -13.89 13.06
CA ILE A 17 -7.76 -15.15 12.36
C ILE A 17 -6.55 -15.85 12.97
N GLY A 18 -5.42 -15.13 13.13
CA GLY A 18 -4.21 -15.69 13.72
C GLY A 18 -4.45 -16.23 15.13
N SER A 19 -5.19 -15.50 15.97
CA SER A 19 -5.59 -15.94 17.32
C SER A 19 -6.50 -17.18 17.27
N ALA A 20 -7.47 -17.23 16.35
CA ALA A 20 -8.37 -18.36 16.22
C ALA A 20 -7.64 -19.65 15.82
N VAL A 21 -6.71 -19.56 14.87
CA VAL A 21 -5.91 -20.71 14.43
C VAL A 21 -4.91 -21.12 15.50
N ALA A 22 -4.18 -20.19 16.12
CA ALA A 22 -3.21 -20.49 17.16
C ALA A 22 -3.83 -21.11 18.42
N SER A 23 -5.11 -20.82 18.70
CA SER A 23 -5.86 -21.42 19.84
C SER A 23 -6.65 -22.68 19.47
N GLY A 24 -6.59 -23.15 18.22
CA GLY A 24 -7.35 -24.31 17.75
C GLY A 24 -8.86 -24.09 17.58
N ARG A 25 -9.34 -22.83 17.68
CA ARG A 25 -10.76 -22.50 17.44
C ARG A 25 -11.13 -22.56 15.94
N ALA A 26 -10.14 -22.52 15.06
CA ALA A 26 -10.25 -22.71 13.63
C ALA A 26 -9.07 -23.54 13.13
N SER A 27 -9.26 -24.32 12.06
CA SER A 27 -8.13 -24.88 11.32
C SER A 27 -7.66 -23.89 10.25
N ALA A 28 -6.35 -23.82 10.02
CA ALA A 28 -5.80 -23.01 8.95
C ALA A 28 -6.35 -23.46 7.59
N GLN A 29 -6.53 -24.78 7.38
CA GLN A 29 -7.10 -25.33 6.15
C GLN A 29 -8.52 -24.80 5.92
N SER A 30 -9.40 -24.80 6.91
CA SER A 30 -10.78 -24.30 6.74
C SER A 30 -10.82 -22.80 6.39
N VAL A 31 -9.95 -21.99 7.00
CA VAL A 31 -9.82 -20.56 6.67
C VAL A 31 -9.39 -20.35 5.23
N ILE A 32 -8.42 -21.13 4.75
CA ILE A 32 -7.89 -21.01 3.38
C ILE A 32 -8.91 -21.51 2.34
N GLU A 33 -9.60 -22.62 2.59
CA GLU A 33 -10.68 -23.12 1.73
C GLU A 33 -11.82 -22.11 1.59
N ALA A 34 -12.28 -21.53 2.70
CA ALA A 34 -13.30 -20.47 2.71
C ALA A 34 -12.80 -19.22 1.94
N THR A 35 -11.51 -18.89 2.06
CA THR A 35 -10.89 -17.78 1.32
C THR A 35 -10.94 -18.00 -0.19
N PHE A 36 -10.55 -19.17 -0.69
CA PHE A 36 -10.62 -19.47 -2.13
C PHE A 36 -12.07 -19.55 -2.64
N ALA A 37 -12.99 -20.09 -1.86
CA ALA A 37 -14.42 -20.08 -2.21
C ALA A 37 -14.93 -18.64 -2.39
N ARG A 38 -14.59 -17.73 -1.48
CA ARG A 38 -14.93 -16.31 -1.53
C ARG A 38 -14.27 -15.58 -2.71
N ILE A 39 -12.99 -15.85 -2.98
CA ILE A 39 -12.28 -15.27 -4.13
C ILE A 39 -12.99 -15.68 -5.41
N ARG A 40 -13.30 -16.97 -5.61
CA ARG A 40 -14.03 -17.44 -6.79
C ARG A 40 -15.41 -16.80 -6.96
N ALA A 41 -16.10 -16.54 -5.88
CA ALA A 41 -17.44 -15.97 -5.91
C ALA A 41 -17.44 -14.45 -6.19
N ARG A 42 -16.46 -13.69 -5.68
CA ARG A 42 -16.50 -12.21 -5.68
C ARG A 42 -15.44 -11.56 -6.56
N ASP A 43 -14.27 -12.17 -6.78
CA ASP A 43 -13.21 -11.54 -7.56
C ASP A 43 -13.57 -11.29 -9.03
N PRO A 44 -14.43 -12.05 -9.69
CA PRO A 44 -14.91 -11.70 -11.04
C PRO A 44 -15.55 -10.30 -11.12
N LEU A 45 -16.10 -9.77 -10.02
CA LEU A 45 -16.63 -8.41 -9.95
C LEU A 45 -15.52 -7.36 -9.73
N LEU A 46 -14.47 -7.72 -8.98
CA LEU A 46 -13.42 -6.82 -8.53
C LEU A 46 -12.20 -6.78 -9.44
N ASN A 47 -11.91 -7.89 -10.13
CA ASN A 47 -10.71 -8.08 -10.97
C ASN A 47 -9.41 -7.78 -10.20
N SER A 48 -9.32 -8.31 -8.98
CA SER A 48 -8.19 -8.02 -8.09
C SER A 48 -7.06 -9.04 -8.20
N PHE A 49 -7.34 -10.30 -8.56
CA PHE A 49 -6.33 -11.35 -8.71
C PHE A 49 -5.90 -11.55 -10.16
N THR A 50 -4.59 -11.79 -10.38
CA THR A 50 -4.02 -12.19 -11.68
C THR A 50 -3.54 -13.65 -11.67
N ALA A 51 -3.29 -14.22 -10.49
CA ALA A 51 -2.97 -15.62 -10.30
C ALA A 51 -3.31 -16.09 -8.87
N LEU A 52 -3.69 -17.35 -8.72
CA LEU A 52 -3.96 -17.98 -7.43
C LEU A 52 -2.91 -19.07 -7.15
N THR A 53 -2.52 -19.21 -5.86
CA THR A 53 -1.54 -20.19 -5.38
C THR A 53 -2.20 -21.31 -4.56
N GLU A 54 -3.37 -21.80 -4.98
CA GLU A 54 -4.28 -22.65 -4.18
C GLU A 54 -3.62 -23.92 -3.64
N ALA A 55 -2.99 -24.72 -4.50
CA ALA A 55 -2.37 -25.98 -4.08
C ALA A 55 -1.27 -25.74 -3.00
N ARG A 56 -0.45 -24.71 -3.21
CA ARG A 56 0.59 -24.29 -2.27
C ARG A 56 -0.01 -23.79 -0.94
N ALA A 57 -1.05 -22.96 -1.01
CA ALA A 57 -1.72 -22.40 0.14
C ALA A 57 -2.35 -23.48 1.02
N LEU A 58 -3.04 -24.46 0.42
CA LEU A 58 -3.63 -25.59 1.14
C LEU A 58 -2.56 -26.47 1.77
N ALA A 59 -1.46 -26.77 1.08
CA ALA A 59 -0.35 -27.55 1.65
C ALA A 59 0.29 -26.84 2.87
N GLN A 60 0.46 -25.52 2.80
CA GLN A 60 0.97 -24.71 3.89
C GLN A 60 -0.01 -24.67 5.07
N ALA A 61 -1.31 -24.50 4.82
CA ALA A 61 -2.34 -24.50 5.85
C ALA A 61 -2.40 -25.86 6.60
N GLN A 62 -2.36 -26.97 5.86
CA GLN A 62 -2.29 -28.32 6.45
C GLN A 62 -1.03 -28.52 7.29
N ALA A 63 0.11 -27.94 6.89
CA ALA A 63 1.33 -28.00 7.68
C ALA A 63 1.19 -27.23 9.00
N LEU A 64 0.52 -26.07 9.01
CA LEU A 64 0.21 -25.33 10.23
C LEU A 64 -0.72 -26.11 11.17
N ASP A 65 -1.76 -26.75 10.63
CA ASP A 65 -2.69 -27.55 11.43
C ASP A 65 -1.98 -28.75 12.05
N ARG A 66 -1.08 -29.44 11.33
CA ARG A 66 -0.25 -30.51 11.90
C ARG A 66 0.67 -30.00 13.00
N ALA A 67 1.37 -28.88 12.78
CA ALA A 67 2.25 -28.29 13.77
C ALA A 67 1.48 -27.92 15.07
N HIS A 68 0.27 -27.38 14.93
CA HIS A 68 -0.60 -27.10 16.06
C HIS A 68 -0.99 -28.37 16.81
N ALA A 69 -1.40 -29.44 16.11
CA ALA A 69 -1.76 -30.74 16.71
C ALA A 69 -0.60 -31.40 17.45
N GLU A 70 0.64 -31.14 17.00
CA GLU A 70 1.88 -31.59 17.66
C GLU A 70 2.30 -30.69 18.85
N GLY A 71 1.50 -29.67 19.19
CA GLY A 71 1.75 -28.77 20.31
C GLY A 71 2.81 -27.69 20.02
N GLN A 72 3.17 -27.48 18.74
CA GLN A 72 4.10 -26.41 18.38
C GLN A 72 3.45 -25.04 18.52
N ARG A 73 4.21 -24.06 19.01
CA ARG A 73 3.74 -22.67 19.08
C ARG A 73 3.72 -22.06 17.68
N LEU A 74 2.55 -21.68 17.21
CA LEU A 74 2.39 -21.00 15.92
C LEU A 74 2.72 -19.51 16.02
N GLY A 75 3.09 -18.93 14.88
CA GLY A 75 3.37 -17.49 14.75
C GLY A 75 2.12 -16.61 14.89
N PRO A 76 2.28 -15.28 15.03
CA PRO A 76 1.18 -14.34 15.28
C PRO A 76 0.20 -14.21 14.10
N LEU A 77 0.61 -14.62 12.90
CA LEU A 77 -0.22 -14.60 11.70
C LEU A 77 -0.63 -16.01 11.23
N ALA A 78 -0.68 -16.99 12.14
CA ALA A 78 -0.99 -18.38 11.81
C ALA A 78 -2.30 -18.52 11.03
N GLY A 79 -2.21 -19.10 9.81
CA GLY A 79 -3.36 -19.34 8.94
C GLY A 79 -3.98 -18.09 8.31
N VAL A 80 -3.39 -16.90 8.50
CA VAL A 80 -3.89 -15.64 7.92
C VAL A 80 -3.65 -15.63 6.41
N PRO A 81 -4.71 -15.59 5.57
CA PRO A 81 -4.54 -15.47 4.13
C PRO A 81 -4.04 -14.07 3.75
N PHE A 82 -3.00 -14.01 2.93
CA PHE A 82 -2.54 -12.76 2.33
C PHE A 82 -2.26 -12.90 0.85
N ALA A 83 -2.30 -11.79 0.13
CA ALA A 83 -1.97 -11.74 -1.28
C ALA A 83 -1.00 -10.58 -1.56
N VAL A 84 -0.31 -10.62 -2.69
CA VAL A 84 0.72 -9.64 -3.00
C VAL A 84 0.54 -9.06 -4.40
N LYS A 85 0.81 -7.79 -4.56
CA LYS A 85 0.89 -7.11 -5.86
C LYS A 85 1.81 -7.90 -6.79
N ASN A 86 1.44 -8.10 -8.04
CA ASN A 86 2.15 -9.00 -8.97
C ASN A 86 3.53 -8.51 -9.45
N LEU A 87 4.10 -7.52 -8.74
CA LEU A 87 5.51 -7.16 -8.85
C LEU A 87 6.42 -7.90 -7.85
N PHE A 88 5.86 -8.58 -6.85
CA PHE A 88 6.62 -9.45 -5.95
C PHE A 88 6.88 -10.79 -6.63
N ASP A 89 8.11 -11.28 -6.55
CA ASP A 89 8.44 -12.63 -6.97
C ASP A 89 7.70 -13.65 -6.12
N ILE A 90 6.98 -14.55 -6.77
CA ILE A 90 6.34 -15.72 -6.19
C ILE A 90 6.96 -16.94 -6.84
N ALA A 91 7.59 -17.80 -6.05
CA ALA A 91 8.22 -19.02 -6.56
C ALA A 91 7.25 -19.84 -7.43
N GLY A 92 7.68 -20.17 -8.66
CA GLY A 92 6.88 -20.90 -9.63
C GLY A 92 5.98 -20.04 -10.53
N LEU A 93 5.91 -18.71 -10.34
CA LEU A 93 5.15 -17.81 -11.20
C LEU A 93 6.05 -16.76 -11.86
N PRO A 94 5.77 -16.32 -13.11
CA PRO A 94 6.41 -15.15 -13.68
C PRO A 94 6.03 -13.87 -12.92
N THR A 95 6.99 -12.98 -12.72
CA THR A 95 6.75 -11.66 -12.09
C THR A 95 6.29 -10.67 -13.15
N ILE A 96 4.97 -10.60 -13.35
CA ILE A 96 4.39 -9.89 -14.50
C ILE A 96 4.40 -8.36 -14.36
N ALA A 97 4.46 -7.82 -13.14
CA ALA A 97 4.48 -6.37 -12.87
C ALA A 97 3.41 -5.58 -13.66
N GLY A 98 2.22 -6.15 -13.83
CA GLY A 98 1.10 -5.57 -14.58
C GLY A 98 1.30 -5.48 -16.10
N SER A 99 2.35 -6.09 -16.66
CA SER A 99 2.69 -5.97 -18.09
C SER A 99 2.61 -7.31 -18.83
N LYS A 100 2.05 -7.29 -20.03
CA LYS A 100 2.07 -8.46 -20.89
C LYS A 100 3.49 -8.85 -21.34
N ILE A 101 4.44 -7.92 -21.34
CA ILE A 101 5.83 -8.15 -21.71
C ILE A 101 6.49 -9.18 -20.78
N ASN A 102 6.19 -9.08 -19.49
CA ASN A 102 6.79 -9.95 -18.49
C ASN A 102 6.12 -11.32 -18.37
N ARG A 103 5.01 -11.58 -19.08
CA ARG A 103 4.37 -12.91 -19.09
C ARG A 103 5.24 -13.99 -19.75
N ASP A 104 6.15 -13.57 -20.63
CA ASP A 104 7.12 -14.45 -21.31
C ASP A 104 8.38 -14.69 -20.43
N ALA A 105 8.48 -14.05 -19.25
CA ALA A 105 9.61 -14.24 -18.37
C ALA A 105 9.58 -15.62 -17.70
N PRO A 106 10.75 -16.22 -17.39
CA PRO A 106 10.79 -17.46 -16.63
C PRO A 106 10.15 -17.26 -15.24
N PRO A 107 9.54 -18.31 -14.67
CA PRO A 107 9.03 -18.28 -13.31
C PRO A 107 10.14 -17.93 -12.31
N ALA A 108 9.80 -17.14 -11.29
CA ALA A 108 10.69 -16.86 -10.18
C ALA A 108 11.08 -18.14 -9.44
N THR A 109 12.34 -18.25 -9.04
CA THR A 109 12.87 -19.45 -8.36
C THR A 109 12.66 -19.40 -6.84
N ARG A 110 12.45 -18.19 -6.29
CA ARG A 110 12.24 -17.92 -4.86
C ARG A 110 11.16 -16.86 -4.68
N ASP A 111 10.54 -16.86 -3.50
CA ASP A 111 9.65 -15.79 -3.10
C ASP A 111 10.41 -14.49 -2.78
N ALA A 112 9.75 -13.36 -2.90
CA ALA A 112 10.25 -12.10 -2.36
C ALA A 112 10.43 -12.19 -0.84
N THR A 113 11.45 -11.51 -0.29
CA THR A 113 11.79 -11.54 1.14
C THR A 113 10.59 -11.28 2.05
N LEU A 114 9.72 -10.33 1.69
CA LEU A 114 8.56 -10.03 2.54
C LEU A 114 7.53 -11.17 2.54
N ILE A 115 7.41 -11.93 1.46
CA ILE A 115 6.58 -13.13 1.42
C ILE A 115 7.16 -14.19 2.35
N GLU A 116 8.47 -14.47 2.24
CA GLU A 116 9.17 -15.42 3.10
C GLU A 116 8.97 -15.08 4.59
N ARG A 117 9.09 -13.80 4.96
CA ARG A 117 8.94 -13.32 6.33
C ARG A 117 7.49 -13.44 6.86
N LEU A 118 6.49 -13.09 6.06
CA LEU A 118 5.09 -13.27 6.43
C LEU A 118 4.75 -14.74 6.61
N GLN A 119 5.26 -15.62 5.75
CA GLN A 119 5.07 -17.07 5.88
C GLN A 119 5.79 -17.62 7.13
N ALA A 120 6.97 -17.13 7.46
CA ALA A 120 7.66 -17.48 8.70
C ALA A 120 6.86 -17.06 9.95
N ALA A 121 6.05 -16.00 9.87
CA ALA A 121 5.10 -15.60 10.90
C ALA A 121 3.79 -16.40 10.89
N GLY A 122 3.62 -17.36 9.96
CA GLY A 122 2.48 -18.25 9.83
C GLY A 122 1.42 -17.81 8.81
N ALA A 123 1.58 -16.68 8.12
CA ALA A 123 0.64 -16.24 7.10
C ALA A 123 0.71 -17.11 5.83
N VAL A 124 -0.40 -17.26 5.12
CA VAL A 124 -0.54 -18.14 3.95
C VAL A 124 -0.77 -17.33 2.69
N LEU A 125 0.14 -17.45 1.71
CA LEU A 125 0.03 -16.76 0.41
C LEU A 125 -1.05 -17.39 -0.46
N VAL A 126 -2.06 -16.60 -0.87
CA VAL A 126 -3.18 -17.10 -1.69
C VAL A 126 -3.11 -16.64 -3.15
N GLY A 127 -2.25 -15.68 -3.51
CA GLY A 127 -2.10 -15.29 -4.91
C GLY A 127 -1.43 -13.95 -5.18
N ALA A 128 -1.36 -13.63 -6.47
CA ALA A 128 -0.83 -12.40 -7.04
C ALA A 128 -1.96 -11.44 -7.45
N LEU A 129 -1.80 -10.16 -7.18
CA LEU A 129 -2.83 -9.12 -7.33
C LEU A 129 -2.52 -8.17 -8.49
N ASN A 130 -3.58 -7.75 -9.16
CA ASN A 130 -3.57 -6.81 -10.28
C ASN A 130 -2.96 -5.44 -9.90
N MET A 131 -2.33 -4.80 -10.86
CA MET A 131 -1.68 -3.52 -10.68
C MET A 131 -1.59 -2.72 -11.98
N GLY A 132 -1.42 -1.40 -11.89
CA GLY A 132 -1.04 -0.59 -13.03
C GLY A 132 0.33 -1.00 -13.58
N GLU A 133 0.46 -1.02 -14.91
CA GLU A 133 1.67 -1.49 -15.59
C GLU A 133 2.94 -0.82 -15.05
N TYR A 134 3.92 -1.65 -14.64
CA TYR A 134 5.20 -1.26 -14.05
C TYR A 134 5.10 -0.24 -12.91
N ALA A 135 4.00 -0.27 -12.17
CA ALA A 135 3.70 0.65 -11.07
C ALA A 135 3.61 2.14 -11.47
N TYR A 136 3.59 2.47 -12.78
CA TYR A 136 3.55 3.85 -13.26
C TYR A 136 2.13 4.36 -13.46
N ASP A 137 1.29 4.19 -12.45
CA ASP A 137 -0.12 4.54 -12.47
C ASP A 137 -0.63 4.98 -11.09
N PHE A 138 -1.69 5.79 -11.05
CA PHE A 138 -2.44 6.16 -9.85
C PHE A 138 -3.93 5.77 -9.91
N THR A 139 -4.39 5.22 -11.03
CA THR A 139 -5.83 4.97 -11.25
C THR A 139 -6.26 3.56 -10.86
N GLY A 140 -5.36 2.57 -10.93
CA GLY A 140 -5.67 1.15 -10.79
C GLY A 140 -6.19 0.54 -12.09
N GLU A 141 -6.07 1.27 -13.21
CA GLU A 141 -6.41 0.80 -14.55
C GLU A 141 -5.21 0.09 -15.18
N ASN A 142 -5.47 -1.03 -15.83
CA ASN A 142 -4.49 -1.80 -16.59
C ASN A 142 -5.11 -2.24 -17.91
N ILE A 143 -4.48 -1.93 -19.03
CA ILE A 143 -5.02 -2.28 -20.35
C ILE A 143 -4.87 -3.76 -20.68
N HIS A 144 -3.99 -4.49 -20.03
CA HIS A 144 -3.69 -5.90 -20.30
C HIS A 144 -4.59 -6.85 -19.51
N ASP A 145 -4.84 -6.54 -18.23
CA ASP A 145 -5.63 -7.34 -17.30
C ASP A 145 -7.02 -6.72 -17.00
N GLY A 146 -7.27 -5.51 -17.51
CA GLY A 146 -8.44 -4.72 -17.14
C GLY A 146 -8.27 -3.99 -15.81
N PRO A 147 -9.13 -3.00 -15.50
CA PRO A 147 -9.08 -2.25 -14.26
C PRO A 147 -9.51 -3.11 -13.07
N SER A 148 -8.83 -2.94 -11.94
CA SER A 148 -9.40 -3.35 -10.67
C SER A 148 -10.55 -2.40 -10.31
N ARG A 149 -11.63 -2.93 -9.75
CA ARG A 149 -12.86 -2.19 -9.47
C ARG A 149 -13.00 -1.89 -7.99
N ASN A 150 -13.42 -0.66 -7.67
CA ASN A 150 -13.60 -0.25 -6.29
C ASN A 150 -14.77 -1.01 -5.65
N PRO A 151 -14.57 -1.69 -4.51
CA PRO A 151 -15.64 -2.46 -3.87
C PRO A 151 -16.83 -1.61 -3.39
N HIS A 152 -16.62 -0.31 -3.16
CA HIS A 152 -17.70 0.62 -2.75
C HIS A 152 -18.58 1.08 -3.93
N ASP A 153 -18.03 1.08 -5.15
CA ASP A 153 -18.76 1.33 -6.40
C ASP A 153 -17.95 0.74 -7.55
N LEU A 154 -18.42 -0.35 -8.14
CA LEU A 154 -17.74 -1.11 -9.20
C LEU A 154 -17.48 -0.31 -10.50
N LYS A 155 -18.07 0.89 -10.64
CA LYS A 155 -17.82 1.80 -11.75
C LYS A 155 -16.63 2.74 -11.50
N ARG A 156 -16.04 2.69 -10.29
CA ARG A 156 -15.00 3.62 -9.87
C ARG A 156 -13.62 2.99 -9.76
N MET A 157 -12.63 3.86 -9.85
CA MET A 157 -11.22 3.51 -9.70
C MET A 157 -10.93 3.02 -8.27
N THR A 158 -10.06 2.04 -8.16
CA THR A 158 -9.48 1.63 -6.86
C THR A 158 -8.39 2.57 -6.40
N GLY A 159 -7.87 3.39 -7.32
CA GLY A 159 -6.55 3.98 -7.12
C GLY A 159 -5.44 2.97 -7.42
N GLY A 160 -4.25 3.49 -7.70
CA GLY A 160 -3.11 2.69 -8.17
C GLY A 160 -1.77 3.19 -7.60
N SER A 161 -0.79 2.44 -7.93
CA SER A 161 -0.71 1.26 -8.79
C SER A 161 -1.05 -0.06 -8.08
N SER A 162 -1.29 -0.09 -6.73
CA SER A 162 -1.67 -1.30 -5.99
C SER A 162 -3.20 -1.48 -5.94
N GLY A 163 -3.87 -1.33 -7.11
CA GLY A 163 -5.33 -1.36 -7.20
C GLY A 163 -5.95 -2.69 -6.79
N GLY A 164 -5.39 -3.81 -7.27
CA GLY A 164 -5.82 -5.14 -6.89
C GLY A 164 -5.62 -5.43 -5.41
N SER A 165 -4.51 -4.92 -4.80
CA SER A 165 -4.27 -5.06 -3.36
C SER A 165 -5.36 -4.38 -2.54
N ALA A 166 -5.75 -3.16 -2.92
CA ALA A 166 -6.81 -2.45 -2.24
C ALA A 166 -8.18 -3.09 -2.48
N ALA A 167 -8.50 -3.49 -3.71
CA ALA A 167 -9.76 -4.16 -4.04
C ALA A 167 -9.94 -5.47 -3.26
N ALA A 168 -8.89 -6.30 -3.18
CA ALA A 168 -8.94 -7.57 -2.47
C ALA A 168 -9.18 -7.41 -0.97
N VAL A 169 -8.52 -6.43 -0.33
CA VAL A 169 -8.68 -6.18 1.12
C VAL A 169 -10.02 -5.50 1.42
N ALA A 170 -10.40 -4.46 0.68
CA ALA A 170 -11.65 -3.75 0.89
C ALA A 170 -12.88 -4.61 0.54
N GLY A 171 -12.78 -5.48 -0.48
CA GLY A 171 -13.82 -6.44 -0.85
C GLY A 171 -13.92 -7.66 0.07
N GLY A 172 -13.08 -7.74 1.12
CA GLY A 172 -13.11 -8.84 2.10
C GLY A 172 -12.54 -10.16 1.57
N LEU A 173 -11.80 -10.18 0.44
CA LEU A 173 -11.21 -11.40 -0.10
C LEU A 173 -10.04 -11.90 0.76
N VAL A 174 -9.22 -10.99 1.25
CA VAL A 174 -8.15 -11.25 2.20
C VAL A 174 -8.11 -10.15 3.27
N PRO A 175 -7.65 -10.41 4.50
CA PRO A 175 -7.48 -9.37 5.52
C PRO A 175 -6.25 -8.49 5.29
N LEU A 176 -5.24 -9.00 4.58
CA LEU A 176 -3.93 -8.39 4.40
C LEU A 176 -3.46 -8.54 2.95
N ALA A 177 -2.93 -7.46 2.37
CA ALA A 177 -2.25 -7.51 1.08
C ALA A 177 -0.97 -6.67 1.08
N LEU A 178 0.02 -7.05 0.26
CA LEU A 178 1.20 -6.23 0.02
C LEU A 178 1.04 -5.38 -1.25
N GLY A 179 1.50 -4.15 -1.15
CA GLY A 179 1.60 -3.20 -2.25
C GLY A 179 2.99 -2.57 -2.34
N SER A 180 3.15 -1.64 -3.28
CA SER A 180 4.33 -0.78 -3.39
C SER A 180 3.94 0.69 -3.44
N ASP A 181 4.82 1.59 -3.00
CA ASP A 181 4.59 3.04 -2.98
C ASP A 181 5.86 3.77 -3.42
N THR A 182 5.90 4.19 -4.66
CA THR A 182 6.96 5.03 -5.21
C THR A 182 6.61 6.51 -5.03
N ASN A 183 5.35 6.86 -5.32
CA ASN A 183 4.83 8.23 -5.26
C ASN A 183 3.48 8.31 -4.53
N GLY A 184 2.97 7.21 -3.95
CA GLY A 184 1.67 7.16 -3.30
C GLY A 184 0.90 5.85 -3.52
N SER A 185 1.49 4.85 -4.19
CA SER A 185 0.76 3.67 -4.68
C SER A 185 0.32 2.63 -3.60
N ILE A 186 0.56 2.86 -2.32
CA ILE A 186 -0.14 2.23 -1.19
C ILE A 186 -1.23 3.18 -0.69
N ARG A 187 -0.90 4.46 -0.49
CA ARG A 187 -1.75 5.45 0.19
C ARG A 187 -2.92 5.93 -0.66
N VAL A 188 -2.72 6.10 -1.96
CA VAL A 188 -3.80 6.46 -2.90
C VAL A 188 -4.87 5.37 -2.95
N PRO A 189 -4.54 4.08 -3.23
CA PRO A 189 -5.56 3.04 -3.22
C PRO A 189 -6.12 2.77 -1.81
N ALA A 190 -5.34 2.92 -0.74
CA ALA A 190 -5.89 2.86 0.62
C ALA A 190 -6.95 3.94 0.85
N SER A 191 -6.70 5.17 0.40
CA SER A 191 -7.66 6.28 0.49
C SER A 191 -8.95 6.02 -0.28
N LEU A 192 -8.84 5.64 -1.55
CA LEU A 192 -10.00 5.49 -2.43
C LEU A 192 -10.85 4.24 -2.12
N CYS A 193 -10.25 3.23 -1.48
CA CYS A 193 -10.95 2.00 -1.09
C CYS A 193 -11.25 1.92 0.42
N GLY A 194 -10.97 2.97 1.20
CA GLY A 194 -11.29 3.01 2.62
C GLY A 194 -10.48 2.04 3.47
N LEU A 195 -9.16 2.01 3.31
CA LEU A 195 -8.26 1.09 4.01
C LEU A 195 -7.17 1.82 4.80
N PHE A 196 -6.61 1.11 5.76
CA PHE A 196 -5.33 1.46 6.34
C PHE A 196 -4.20 1.01 5.40
N GLY A 197 -3.20 1.88 5.20
CA GLY A 197 -2.04 1.57 4.37
C GLY A 197 -0.77 2.12 4.97
N LEU A 198 0.27 1.29 5.12
CA LEU A 198 1.57 1.69 5.65
C LEU A 198 2.61 1.78 4.56
N LYS A 199 3.16 2.98 4.36
CA LYS A 199 4.44 3.21 3.69
C LYS A 199 5.49 3.48 4.77
N ALA A 200 6.34 2.50 5.05
CA ALA A 200 7.42 2.64 6.03
C ALA A 200 8.49 3.65 5.56
N THR A 201 9.46 3.94 6.40
CA THR A 201 10.66 4.70 6.04
C THR A 201 11.40 4.03 4.88
N TYR A 202 11.95 4.81 3.95
CA TYR A 202 12.75 4.28 2.84
C TYR A 202 13.90 3.40 3.38
N GLY A 203 13.99 2.18 2.85
CA GLY A 203 14.94 1.19 3.32
C GLY A 203 14.57 0.46 4.61
N ARG A 204 13.37 0.64 5.16
CA ARG A 204 12.93 -0.10 6.37
C ARG A 204 12.48 -1.54 6.05
N LEU A 205 11.77 -1.74 4.97
CA LEU A 205 11.29 -3.03 4.49
C LEU A 205 12.05 -3.41 3.23
N SER A 206 12.52 -4.65 3.15
CA SER A 206 13.27 -5.17 2.02
C SER A 206 12.43 -5.19 0.74
N ARG A 207 13.05 -4.77 -0.36
CA ARG A 207 12.51 -4.84 -1.72
C ARG A 207 13.18 -5.96 -2.54
N ALA A 208 13.97 -6.81 -1.87
CA ALA A 208 14.63 -7.91 -2.55
C ALA A 208 13.61 -8.82 -3.22
N ARG A 209 13.89 -9.16 -4.48
CA ARG A 209 13.01 -9.98 -5.33
C ARG A 209 11.64 -9.33 -5.58
N THR A 210 11.64 -8.00 -5.77
CA THR A 210 10.49 -7.26 -6.32
C THR A 210 10.91 -6.61 -7.63
N PHE A 211 10.00 -6.57 -8.61
CA PHE A 211 10.26 -5.83 -9.85
C PHE A 211 10.34 -4.34 -9.57
N PRO A 212 11.48 -3.66 -9.82
CA PRO A 212 11.66 -2.26 -9.49
C PRO A 212 10.92 -1.35 -10.47
N PHE A 213 10.58 -0.13 -10.01
CA PHE A 213 10.13 0.94 -10.86
C PHE A 213 11.09 2.14 -10.80
N VAL A 214 11.30 2.71 -9.62
CA VAL A 214 12.23 3.82 -9.37
C VAL A 214 13.01 3.51 -8.11
N ALA A 215 14.18 2.89 -8.26
CA ALA A 215 14.93 2.32 -7.14
C ALA A 215 15.19 3.32 -6.00
N SER A 216 15.37 4.61 -6.31
CA SER A 216 15.61 5.65 -5.30
C SER A 216 14.35 6.12 -4.56
N LEU A 217 13.14 5.70 -4.99
CA LEU A 217 11.85 6.11 -4.42
C LEU A 217 10.97 4.93 -3.99
N ASP A 218 11.23 3.71 -4.47
CA ASP A 218 10.37 2.56 -4.25
C ASP A 218 10.33 2.15 -2.78
N HIS A 219 9.10 1.97 -2.28
CA HIS A 219 8.78 1.36 -1.00
C HIS A 219 7.84 0.20 -1.22
N VAL A 220 7.83 -0.74 -0.29
CA VAL A 220 6.86 -1.82 -0.21
C VAL A 220 6.20 -1.80 1.16
N GLY A 221 4.98 -2.31 1.27
CA GLY A 221 4.28 -2.30 2.54
C GLY A 221 2.85 -2.85 2.47
N PRO A 222 2.21 -3.00 3.65
CA PRO A 222 0.91 -3.63 3.78
C PRO A 222 -0.26 -2.66 3.60
N LEU A 223 -1.38 -3.22 3.12
CA LEU A 223 -2.73 -2.68 3.21
C LEU A 223 -3.57 -3.63 4.07
N ALA A 224 -4.37 -3.10 4.98
CA ALA A 224 -5.22 -3.88 5.87
C ALA A 224 -6.50 -3.11 6.25
N ARG A 225 -7.43 -3.78 6.96
CA ARG A 225 -8.65 -3.14 7.46
C ARG A 225 -8.52 -2.59 8.88
N SER A 226 -7.39 -2.81 9.57
CA SER A 226 -7.12 -2.25 10.91
C SER A 226 -5.68 -1.78 11.06
N ALA A 227 -5.44 -0.84 11.96
CA ALA A 227 -4.11 -0.39 12.30
C ALA A 227 -3.28 -1.50 13.00
N ARG A 228 -3.94 -2.36 13.79
CA ARG A 228 -3.29 -3.52 14.44
C ARG A 228 -2.79 -4.53 13.41
N ASP A 229 -3.55 -4.83 12.37
CA ASP A 229 -3.11 -5.73 11.29
C ASP A 229 -1.90 -5.16 10.54
N LEU A 230 -1.86 -3.83 10.31
CA LEU A 230 -0.66 -3.19 9.75
C LEU A 230 0.57 -3.36 10.64
N ALA A 231 0.40 -3.19 11.96
CA ALA A 231 1.50 -3.34 12.91
C ALA A 231 2.02 -4.78 12.98
N LEU A 232 1.13 -5.77 13.02
CA LEU A 232 1.50 -7.20 12.99
C LEU A 232 2.24 -7.56 11.69
N ALA A 233 1.74 -7.09 10.55
CA ALA A 233 2.40 -7.31 9.26
C ALA A 233 3.77 -6.63 9.21
N TYR A 234 3.87 -5.37 9.68
CA TYR A 234 5.14 -4.65 9.77
C TYR A 234 6.14 -5.39 10.67
N ASP A 235 5.70 -5.84 11.84
CA ASP A 235 6.55 -6.55 12.80
C ASP A 235 7.06 -7.89 12.24
N ALA A 236 6.25 -8.58 11.44
CA ALA A 236 6.66 -9.78 10.73
C ALA A 236 7.68 -9.49 9.60
N MET A 237 7.54 -8.36 8.91
CA MET A 237 8.30 -8.04 7.68
C MET A 237 9.61 -7.28 7.95
N LYS A 238 9.73 -6.54 9.05
CA LYS A 238 10.90 -5.70 9.35
C LYS A 238 12.18 -6.52 9.56
N GLY A 239 13.32 -5.85 9.45
CA GLY A 239 14.64 -6.43 9.67
C GLY A 239 15.55 -6.24 8.48
N PHE A 240 16.86 -6.31 8.73
CA PHE A 240 17.88 -6.18 7.70
C PHE A 240 17.83 -7.31 6.67
N ASP A 241 18.06 -6.96 5.41
CA ASP A 241 18.18 -7.91 4.31
C ASP A 241 19.36 -7.49 3.42
N PRO A 242 20.45 -8.27 3.39
CA PRO A 242 21.62 -7.96 2.57
C PRO A 242 21.36 -8.05 1.06
N GLU A 243 20.27 -8.68 0.62
CA GLU A 243 19.91 -8.78 -0.79
C GLU A 243 19.26 -7.47 -1.31
N ASP A 244 18.78 -6.57 -0.44
CA ASP A 244 18.34 -5.21 -0.84
C ASP A 244 19.40 -4.19 -0.41
N PRO A 245 20.13 -3.57 -1.37
CA PRO A 245 21.24 -2.67 -1.07
C PRO A 245 20.85 -1.39 -0.31
N VAL A 246 19.55 -1.09 -0.22
CA VAL A 246 19.07 0.07 0.55
C VAL A 246 18.38 -0.32 1.85
N CYS A 247 18.22 -1.62 2.11
CA CYS A 247 17.66 -2.08 3.38
C CYS A 247 18.60 -1.71 4.52
N ALA A 248 18.11 -0.89 5.46
CA ALA A 248 18.94 -0.38 6.54
C ALA A 248 19.23 -1.46 7.58
N ASP A 249 20.49 -1.64 7.93
CA ASP A 249 20.92 -2.42 9.09
C ASP A 249 20.65 -1.61 10.35
N ARG A 250 19.38 -1.59 10.76
CA ARG A 250 18.91 -0.83 11.92
C ARG A 250 17.91 -1.66 12.71
N VAL A 251 18.19 -1.84 13.98
CA VAL A 251 17.27 -2.49 14.93
C VAL A 251 15.89 -1.81 14.85
N ALA A 252 14.84 -2.63 14.80
CA ALA A 252 13.46 -2.17 14.82
C ALA A 252 12.71 -2.92 15.92
N GLU A 253 12.31 -2.16 16.96
CA GLU A 253 11.48 -2.70 18.02
C GLU A 253 10.11 -3.13 17.50
N PRO A 254 9.46 -4.13 18.10
CA PRO A 254 8.08 -4.47 17.79
C PRO A 254 7.15 -3.28 18.07
N ILE A 255 6.23 -3.01 17.15
CA ILE A 255 5.28 -1.89 17.27
C ILE A 255 3.94 -2.34 17.81
N GLU A 256 3.50 -3.55 17.49
CA GLU A 256 2.19 -4.04 17.93
C GLU A 256 1.98 -3.90 19.45
N PRO A 257 2.95 -4.24 20.34
CA PRO A 257 2.82 -4.03 21.77
C PRO A 257 2.79 -2.57 22.23
N LEU A 258 3.14 -1.63 21.34
CA LEU A 258 3.18 -0.19 21.64
C LEU A 258 1.90 0.54 21.26
N LEU A 259 0.98 -0.10 20.52
CA LEU A 259 -0.19 0.56 19.94
C LEU A 259 -1.07 1.24 21.00
N ASP A 260 -1.22 0.62 22.16
CA ASP A 260 -2.09 1.12 23.23
C ASP A 260 -1.48 2.25 24.06
N ARG A 261 -0.26 2.72 23.74
CA ARG A 261 0.39 3.87 24.43
C ARG A 261 -0.27 5.22 24.14
N GLY A 262 -1.23 5.29 23.21
CA GLY A 262 -1.97 6.49 22.88
C GLY A 262 -1.08 7.63 22.33
N THR A 263 -1.51 8.88 22.59
CA THR A 263 -0.89 10.11 22.07
C THR A 263 -0.09 10.89 23.11
N GLU A 264 0.03 10.39 24.33
CA GLU A 264 0.70 11.14 25.40
C GLU A 264 2.13 11.55 24.98
N GLY A 265 2.45 12.82 25.16
CA GLY A 265 3.73 13.41 24.83
C GLY A 265 3.98 13.67 23.34
N LEU A 266 3.03 13.37 22.44
CA LEU A 266 3.17 13.60 21.00
C LEU A 266 2.65 14.99 20.59
N ARG A 267 3.46 15.70 19.81
CA ARG A 267 3.15 16.99 19.21
C ARG A 267 2.67 16.75 17.77
N ILE A 268 1.44 17.14 17.47
CA ILE A 268 0.81 16.86 16.19
C ILE A 268 0.43 18.17 15.53
N ALA A 269 0.73 18.30 14.23
CA ALA A 269 0.37 19.47 13.44
C ALA A 269 -0.39 19.07 12.18
N VAL A 270 -1.10 20.02 11.58
CA VAL A 270 -1.77 19.89 10.28
C VAL A 270 -0.92 20.57 9.21
N ALA A 271 -0.74 19.92 8.08
CA ALA A 271 -0.01 20.49 6.95
C ALA A 271 -0.84 21.58 6.25
N GLY A 272 -0.30 22.80 6.26
CA GLY A 272 -0.87 23.97 5.59
C GLY A 272 -0.37 24.17 4.15
N GLY A 273 -0.57 25.37 3.61
CA GLY A 273 -0.05 25.79 2.31
C GLY A 273 -0.50 24.87 1.17
N TYR A 274 0.45 24.20 0.54
CA TYR A 274 0.20 23.26 -0.56
C TYR A 274 -0.77 22.13 -0.18
N PHE A 275 -0.75 21.67 1.08
CA PHE A 275 -1.57 20.57 1.55
C PHE A 275 -2.99 20.97 1.97
N LYS A 276 -3.34 22.26 1.85
CA LYS A 276 -4.73 22.67 2.04
C LYS A 276 -5.63 21.87 1.11
N CYS A 277 -6.60 21.21 1.71
CA CYS A 277 -7.54 20.38 0.98
C CYS A 277 -8.36 21.21 -0.03
N LYS A 278 -8.72 20.58 -1.16
CA LYS A 278 -9.38 21.24 -2.29
C LYS A 278 -10.81 20.76 -2.51
N THR A 279 -11.26 19.75 -1.75
CA THR A 279 -12.62 19.23 -1.78
C THR A 279 -13.20 19.19 -0.37
N ALA A 280 -14.52 19.27 -0.25
CA ALA A 280 -15.19 19.26 1.04
C ALA A 280 -14.93 17.98 1.84
N GLU A 281 -14.89 16.83 1.16
CA GLU A 281 -14.64 15.52 1.77
C GLU A 281 -13.23 15.44 2.35
N ALA A 282 -12.23 15.91 1.60
CA ALA A 282 -10.83 15.92 2.08
C ALA A 282 -10.66 16.88 3.26
N CYS A 283 -11.30 18.06 3.24
CA CYS A 283 -11.27 19.00 4.34
C CYS A 283 -11.92 18.40 5.60
N TYR A 284 -13.12 17.90 5.47
CA TYR A 284 -13.84 17.27 6.57
C TYR A 284 -13.01 16.12 7.20
N ALA A 285 -12.35 15.31 6.36
CA ALA A 285 -11.53 14.22 6.84
C ALA A 285 -10.34 14.71 7.69
N VAL A 286 -9.60 15.70 7.21
CA VAL A 286 -8.46 16.28 7.94
C VAL A 286 -8.91 16.93 9.23
N ASP A 287 -9.98 17.76 9.20
CA ASP A 287 -10.50 18.46 10.37
C ASP A 287 -10.97 17.47 11.45
N ARG A 288 -11.66 16.40 11.04
CA ARG A 288 -12.15 15.39 11.97
C ARG A 288 -10.99 14.63 12.66
N VAL A 289 -9.96 14.25 11.90
CA VAL A 289 -8.77 13.58 12.46
C VAL A 289 -7.99 14.55 13.34
N ALA A 290 -7.79 15.78 12.91
CA ALA A 290 -7.09 16.81 13.67
C ALA A 290 -7.77 17.10 15.02
N ALA A 291 -9.10 17.27 15.02
CA ALA A 291 -9.88 17.48 16.23
C ALA A 291 -9.77 16.30 17.21
N ALA A 292 -9.85 15.05 16.71
CA ALA A 292 -9.74 13.85 17.55
C ALA A 292 -8.36 13.66 18.18
N LEU A 293 -7.30 14.18 17.53
CA LEU A 293 -5.93 14.14 17.99
C LEU A 293 -5.51 15.40 18.78
N GLY A 294 -6.37 16.41 18.86
CA GLY A 294 -6.06 17.72 19.47
C GLY A 294 -4.98 18.50 18.70
N ALA A 295 -4.85 18.26 17.40
CA ALA A 295 -3.91 18.97 16.54
C ALA A 295 -4.48 20.36 16.20
N ASN A 296 -3.92 21.39 16.81
CA ASN A 296 -4.36 22.79 16.68
C ASN A 296 -3.27 23.71 16.10
N ARG A 297 -2.18 23.13 15.58
CA ARG A 297 -1.06 23.86 14.99
C ARG A 297 -0.98 23.56 13.51
N ASP A 298 -0.89 24.60 12.69
CA ASP A 298 -0.54 24.47 11.28
C ASP A 298 0.98 24.50 11.09
N ILE A 299 1.46 23.72 10.11
CA ILE A 299 2.87 23.69 9.72
C ILE A 299 2.97 23.69 8.18
N GLU A 300 3.89 24.44 7.63
CA GLU A 300 4.10 24.48 6.19
C GLU A 300 5.40 23.79 5.79
N LEU A 301 5.30 22.87 4.82
CA LEU A 301 6.46 22.27 4.19
C LEU A 301 6.97 23.24 3.10
N PRO A 302 8.29 23.47 2.98
CA PRO A 302 8.83 24.45 2.05
C PRO A 302 8.83 23.94 0.60
N GLN A 303 8.48 24.78 -0.38
CA GLN A 303 8.69 24.53 -1.80
C GLN A 303 8.10 23.19 -2.32
N VAL A 304 6.94 22.79 -1.84
CA VAL A 304 6.32 21.47 -2.14
C VAL A 304 6.03 21.29 -3.63
N ASP A 305 5.64 22.35 -4.35
CA ASP A 305 5.44 22.31 -5.81
C ASP A 305 6.70 21.88 -6.55
N ARG A 306 7.86 22.41 -6.14
CA ARG A 306 9.16 22.03 -6.70
C ARG A 306 9.55 20.61 -6.32
N ALA A 307 9.20 20.18 -5.08
CA ALA A 307 9.45 18.81 -4.65
C ALA A 307 8.68 17.82 -5.52
N ARG A 308 7.41 18.11 -5.80
CA ARG A 308 6.59 17.30 -6.69
C ARG A 308 7.15 17.29 -8.12
N ALA A 309 7.52 18.43 -8.67
CA ALA A 309 8.13 18.51 -10.00
C ALA A 309 9.45 17.72 -10.08
N ALA A 310 10.31 17.81 -9.06
CA ALA A 310 11.53 17.02 -8.98
C ALA A 310 11.28 15.52 -8.85
N ALA A 311 10.24 15.11 -8.11
CA ALA A 311 9.81 13.72 -8.01
C ALA A 311 9.38 13.18 -9.39
N PHE A 312 8.64 13.95 -10.19
CA PHE A 312 8.29 13.56 -11.56
C PHE A 312 9.53 13.38 -12.45
N VAL A 313 10.51 14.29 -12.37
CA VAL A 313 11.76 14.17 -13.13
C VAL A 313 12.49 12.88 -12.77
N ILE A 314 12.69 12.61 -11.48
CA ILE A 314 13.38 11.39 -11.03
C ILE A 314 12.60 10.15 -11.47
N THR A 315 11.29 10.14 -11.28
CA THR A 315 10.43 9.01 -11.65
C THR A 315 10.52 8.71 -13.16
N ALA A 316 10.43 9.75 -14.00
CA ALA A 316 10.48 9.57 -15.44
C ALA A 316 11.86 9.08 -15.90
N THR A 317 12.95 9.67 -15.38
CA THR A 317 14.31 9.34 -15.82
C THR A 317 14.82 8.00 -15.33
N GLU A 318 14.63 7.67 -14.04
CA GLU A 318 15.03 6.36 -13.51
C GLU A 318 14.18 5.23 -14.09
N GLY A 319 12.84 5.41 -14.16
CA GLY A 319 11.94 4.43 -14.76
C GLY A 319 12.26 4.18 -16.23
N SER A 320 12.53 5.22 -17.02
CA SER A 320 12.92 5.06 -18.44
C SER A 320 14.26 4.34 -18.60
N SER A 321 15.23 4.62 -17.75
CA SER A 321 16.53 3.96 -17.78
C SER A 321 16.39 2.43 -17.61
N LEU A 322 15.52 2.00 -16.69
CA LEU A 322 15.21 0.59 -16.46
C LEU A 322 14.56 -0.06 -17.70
N HIS A 323 13.73 0.69 -18.42
CA HIS A 323 12.89 0.14 -19.50
C HIS A 323 13.46 0.37 -20.92
N LEU A 324 14.61 1.04 -21.07
CA LEU A 324 15.09 1.52 -22.36
C LEU A 324 15.21 0.41 -23.42
N ASP A 325 15.80 -0.73 -23.08
CA ASP A 325 15.96 -1.83 -24.03
C ASP A 325 14.63 -2.50 -24.39
N ARG A 326 13.71 -2.63 -23.42
CA ARG A 326 12.36 -3.13 -23.67
C ARG A 326 11.56 -2.15 -24.56
N LEU A 327 11.71 -0.83 -24.36
CA LEU A 327 11.07 0.18 -25.19
C LEU A 327 11.57 0.11 -26.63
N ARG A 328 12.87 -0.11 -26.87
CA ARG A 328 13.42 -0.28 -28.22
C ARG A 328 12.88 -1.52 -28.91
N ALA A 329 12.74 -2.62 -28.19
CA ALA A 329 12.35 -3.91 -28.76
C ALA A 329 10.83 -4.11 -28.84
N ARG A 330 10.06 -3.59 -27.88
CA ARG A 330 8.66 -3.94 -27.68
C ARG A 330 7.76 -2.74 -27.30
N ALA A 331 8.02 -1.54 -27.84
CA ALA A 331 7.26 -0.32 -27.50
C ALA A 331 5.73 -0.48 -27.70
N GLY A 332 5.31 -1.26 -28.73
CA GLY A 332 3.90 -1.52 -29.02
C GLY A 332 3.18 -2.41 -27.99
N ASP A 333 3.93 -3.04 -27.09
CA ASP A 333 3.39 -3.95 -26.07
C ASP A 333 3.12 -3.25 -24.72
N TYR A 334 3.53 -2.01 -24.57
CA TYR A 334 3.23 -1.19 -23.38
C TYR A 334 1.84 -0.58 -23.43
N ASP A 335 1.28 -0.28 -22.25
CA ASP A 335 0.22 0.70 -22.12
C ASP A 335 0.70 2.06 -22.70
N PRO A 336 0.01 2.64 -23.68
CA PRO A 336 0.40 3.94 -24.24
C PRO A 336 0.60 5.04 -23.18
N ALA A 337 -0.24 5.02 -22.12
CA ALA A 337 -0.13 5.99 -21.03
C ALA A 337 1.13 5.79 -20.16
N VAL A 338 1.74 4.61 -20.16
CA VAL A 338 3.02 4.30 -19.50
C VAL A 338 4.18 4.53 -20.44
N ARG A 339 4.09 3.98 -21.67
CA ARG A 339 5.12 4.07 -22.71
C ARG A 339 5.55 5.50 -22.99
N ASP A 340 4.60 6.38 -23.23
CA ASP A 340 4.89 7.75 -23.66
C ASP A 340 5.60 8.56 -22.56
N ARG A 341 5.27 8.30 -21.28
CA ARG A 341 5.99 8.90 -20.15
C ARG A 341 7.41 8.34 -19.98
N LEU A 342 7.60 7.05 -20.22
CA LEU A 342 8.93 6.44 -20.21
C LEU A 342 9.80 6.97 -21.36
N ILE A 343 9.24 7.11 -22.58
CA ILE A 343 9.95 7.72 -23.71
C ILE A 343 10.34 9.17 -23.39
N ALA A 344 9.43 9.97 -22.85
CA ALA A 344 9.72 11.34 -22.44
C ALA A 344 10.84 11.41 -21.38
N GLY A 345 10.86 10.48 -20.43
CA GLY A 345 11.92 10.36 -19.42
C GLY A 345 13.28 10.03 -20.03
N ALA A 346 13.33 9.16 -21.04
CA ALA A 346 14.56 8.80 -21.76
C ALA A 346 15.18 9.99 -22.53
N LEU A 347 14.37 10.96 -22.91
CA LEU A 347 14.81 12.17 -23.62
C LEU A 347 15.18 13.33 -22.69
N ALA A 348 14.96 13.17 -21.37
CA ALA A 348 15.26 14.22 -20.40
C ALA A 348 16.78 14.40 -20.24
N PRO A 349 17.29 15.66 -20.25
CA PRO A 349 18.71 15.92 -20.05
C PRO A 349 19.19 15.45 -18.67
N ALA A 350 20.36 14.82 -18.58
CA ALA A 350 20.97 14.40 -17.32
C ALA A 350 21.09 15.55 -16.30
N SER A 351 21.31 16.78 -16.75
CA SER A 351 21.36 17.96 -15.90
C SER A 351 20.06 18.19 -15.11
N LEU A 352 18.92 17.78 -15.65
CA LEU A 352 17.62 17.89 -14.99
C LEU A 352 17.52 16.91 -13.82
N LEU A 353 17.95 15.65 -14.02
CA LEU A 353 18.03 14.64 -12.97
C LEU A 353 18.97 15.08 -11.83
N ILE A 354 20.16 15.62 -12.19
CA ILE A 354 21.13 16.11 -11.19
C ILE A 354 20.52 17.26 -10.36
N LYS A 355 19.82 18.21 -11.01
CA LYS A 355 19.12 19.29 -10.31
C LYS A 355 18.01 18.74 -9.38
N ALA A 356 17.22 17.78 -9.85
CA ALA A 356 16.17 17.17 -9.07
C ALA A 356 16.73 16.45 -7.82
N GLN A 357 17.82 15.69 -7.96
CA GLN A 357 18.48 15.02 -6.82
C GLN A 357 19.09 16.01 -5.81
N LYS A 358 19.73 17.11 -6.28
CA LYS A 358 20.20 18.18 -5.40
C LYS A 358 19.06 18.83 -4.63
N PHE A 359 17.96 19.11 -5.31
CA PHE A 359 16.76 19.67 -4.68
C PHE A 359 16.14 18.69 -3.68
N ARG A 360 16.08 17.39 -3.99
CA ARG A 360 15.61 16.34 -3.09
C ARG A 360 16.35 16.37 -1.75
N ARG A 361 17.69 16.44 -1.80
CA ARG A 361 18.51 16.50 -0.58
C ARG A 361 18.22 17.76 0.23
N TRP A 362 18.13 18.92 -0.42
CA TRP A 362 17.78 20.18 0.23
C TRP A 362 16.38 20.09 0.88
N TYR A 363 15.40 19.65 0.13
CA TYR A 363 14.02 19.52 0.60
C TYR A 363 13.91 18.57 1.80
N GLN A 364 14.58 17.43 1.74
CA GLN A 364 14.66 16.50 2.86
C GLN A 364 15.24 17.16 4.12
N THR A 365 16.36 17.88 3.97
CA THR A 365 16.99 18.59 5.09
C THR A 365 16.05 19.62 5.72
N GLU A 366 15.33 20.40 4.89
CA GLU A 366 14.41 21.43 5.41
C GLU A 366 13.17 20.80 6.07
N VAL A 367 12.58 19.76 5.49
CA VAL A 367 11.42 19.09 6.07
C VAL A 367 11.78 18.38 7.39
N LEU A 368 12.97 17.78 7.49
CA LEU A 368 13.40 17.12 8.72
C LEU A 368 13.55 18.09 9.90
N LYS A 369 13.80 19.37 9.67
CA LYS A 369 13.82 20.38 10.74
C LYS A 369 12.45 20.52 11.40
N LEU A 370 11.36 20.33 10.68
CA LEU A 370 10.01 20.42 11.22
C LEU A 370 9.77 19.37 12.33
N PHE A 371 10.40 18.21 12.21
CA PHE A 371 10.29 17.13 13.20
C PHE A 371 11.09 17.38 14.49
N THR A 372 11.80 18.51 14.62
CA THR A 372 12.28 19.00 15.93
C THR A 372 11.17 19.65 16.75
N GLU A 373 10.10 20.07 16.10
CA GLU A 373 8.98 20.80 16.70
C GLU A 373 7.71 19.95 16.81
N VAL A 374 7.54 18.97 15.94
CA VAL A 374 6.38 18.06 15.89
C VAL A 374 6.82 16.61 15.74
N ASP A 375 5.99 15.67 16.15
CA ASP A 375 6.23 14.23 16.05
C ASP A 375 5.42 13.59 14.90
N ALA A 376 4.29 14.23 14.53
CA ALA A 376 3.47 13.82 13.40
C ALA A 376 2.86 15.03 12.68
N ILE A 377 2.66 14.87 11.36
CA ILE A 377 2.02 15.86 10.48
C ILE A 377 0.84 15.19 9.79
N LEU A 378 -0.34 15.81 9.85
CA LEU A 378 -1.55 15.36 9.18
C LEU A 378 -1.71 16.03 7.83
N ALA A 379 -2.06 15.27 6.80
CA ALA A 379 -2.34 15.79 5.46
C ALA A 379 -3.42 14.95 4.76
N PRO A 380 -4.15 15.48 3.75
CA PRO A 380 -5.03 14.63 2.94
C PRO A 380 -4.22 13.54 2.23
N ALA A 381 -4.80 12.35 2.03
CA ALA A 381 -4.14 11.30 1.25
C ALA A 381 -4.39 11.48 -0.26
N THR A 382 -5.62 11.79 -0.63
CA THR A 382 -6.03 12.07 -2.02
C THR A 382 -6.79 13.40 -2.10
N PRO A 383 -6.79 14.07 -3.26
CA PRO A 383 -7.50 15.33 -3.42
C PRO A 383 -9.02 15.18 -3.53
N CYS A 384 -9.52 13.98 -3.76
CA CYS A 384 -10.94 13.66 -3.94
C CYS A 384 -11.21 12.20 -3.54
N THR A 385 -12.48 11.82 -3.46
CA THR A 385 -12.92 10.42 -3.41
C THR A 385 -12.73 9.75 -4.78
N ALA A 386 -13.03 8.43 -4.89
CA ALA A 386 -12.75 7.64 -6.07
C ALA A 386 -13.42 8.18 -7.37
N PRO A 387 -12.63 8.56 -8.41
CA PRO A 387 -13.17 8.93 -9.72
C PRO A 387 -13.76 7.72 -10.47
N LEU A 388 -14.54 7.97 -11.53
CA LEU A 388 -15.03 6.91 -12.41
C LEU A 388 -13.90 6.27 -13.22
N ILE A 389 -13.99 4.98 -13.46
CA ILE A 389 -13.07 4.27 -14.38
C ILE A 389 -13.16 4.95 -15.75
N GLY A 390 -12.02 5.26 -16.36
CA GLY A 390 -11.93 5.98 -17.63
C GLY A 390 -12.04 7.50 -17.53
N GLN A 391 -12.32 8.07 -16.36
CA GLN A 391 -12.38 9.51 -16.18
C GLN A 391 -11.01 10.14 -16.39
N GLN A 392 -10.92 11.06 -17.37
CA GLN A 392 -9.64 11.69 -17.74
C GLN A 392 -9.34 12.95 -16.94
N MET A 393 -10.36 13.75 -16.66
CA MET A 393 -10.23 15.04 -15.98
C MET A 393 -11.12 15.12 -14.75
N PHE A 394 -10.73 15.92 -13.77
CA PHE A 394 -11.53 16.26 -12.60
C PHE A 394 -11.25 17.71 -12.16
N THR A 395 -12.21 18.32 -11.47
CA THR A 395 -12.09 19.69 -10.98
C THR A 395 -11.59 19.68 -9.54
N LEU A 396 -10.52 20.43 -9.26
CA LEU A 396 -9.95 20.62 -7.92
C LEU A 396 -9.89 22.12 -7.61
N GLY A 397 -10.78 22.61 -6.74
CA GLY A 397 -11.01 24.04 -6.61
C GLY A 397 -11.52 24.60 -7.95
N ASP A 398 -10.89 25.64 -8.46
CA ASP A 398 -11.25 26.27 -9.74
C ASP A 398 -10.49 25.70 -10.95
N ALA A 399 -9.67 24.66 -10.78
CA ALA A 399 -8.81 24.13 -11.82
C ALA A 399 -9.27 22.74 -12.31
N GLU A 400 -9.39 22.60 -13.63
CA GLU A 400 -9.55 21.29 -14.27
C GLU A 400 -8.19 20.62 -14.47
N MET A 401 -8.02 19.38 -14.00
CA MET A 401 -6.73 18.68 -13.94
C MET A 401 -6.86 17.23 -14.41
N PRO A 402 -5.82 16.66 -15.05
CA PRO A 402 -5.79 15.24 -15.39
C PRO A 402 -5.82 14.35 -14.14
N VAL A 403 -6.76 13.40 -14.09
CA VAL A 403 -6.94 12.46 -12.96
C VAL A 403 -5.66 11.66 -12.72
N ARG A 404 -5.16 10.99 -13.74
CA ARG A 404 -3.99 10.09 -13.66
C ARG A 404 -2.74 10.77 -13.10
N ALA A 405 -2.52 12.04 -13.37
CA ALA A 405 -1.36 12.77 -12.90
C ALA A 405 -1.54 13.35 -11.48
N ASN A 406 -2.77 13.53 -11.01
CA ASN A 406 -3.03 14.33 -9.82
C ASN A 406 -3.68 13.58 -8.64
N LEU A 407 -4.05 12.31 -8.77
CA LEU A 407 -4.48 11.51 -7.60
C LEU A 407 -3.39 11.43 -6.52
N GLY A 408 -2.11 11.44 -6.92
CA GLY A 408 -0.96 11.48 -6.01
C GLY A 408 -0.52 12.88 -5.57
N LEU A 409 -1.36 13.90 -5.70
CA LEU A 409 -1.03 15.31 -5.40
C LEU A 409 -0.36 15.48 -4.04
N TYR A 410 -0.94 14.89 -3.00
CA TYR A 410 -0.48 15.01 -1.61
C TYR A 410 0.50 13.92 -1.18
N THR A 411 0.60 12.82 -1.92
CA THR A 411 1.48 11.70 -1.54
C THR A 411 2.88 11.81 -2.12
N GLN A 412 3.03 12.34 -3.33
CA GLN A 412 4.31 12.44 -4.04
C GLN A 412 5.40 13.22 -3.29
N PRO A 413 5.14 14.44 -2.74
CA PRO A 413 6.17 15.21 -2.03
C PRO A 413 6.72 14.50 -0.79
N ILE A 414 5.91 13.62 -0.19
CA ILE A 414 6.28 12.86 1.02
C ILE A 414 7.06 11.58 0.65
N SER A 415 6.65 10.85 -0.39
CA SER A 415 7.43 9.72 -0.93
C SER A 415 8.81 10.17 -1.38
N PHE A 416 8.89 11.36 -1.98
CA PHE A 416 10.12 11.97 -2.50
C PHE A 416 11.28 11.97 -1.53
N ILE A 417 11.01 12.08 -0.23
CA ILE A 417 12.01 12.11 0.84
C ILE A 417 11.95 10.91 1.79
N GLY A 418 11.13 9.91 1.49
CA GLY A 418 11.15 8.62 2.16
C GLY A 418 10.60 8.58 3.58
N LEU A 419 9.74 9.54 3.99
CA LEU A 419 9.14 9.57 5.33
C LEU A 419 8.14 8.42 5.54
N PRO A 420 8.05 7.85 6.75
CA PRO A 420 7.03 6.86 7.08
C PRO A 420 5.65 7.51 7.17
N VAL A 421 4.64 6.83 6.64
CA VAL A 421 3.25 7.32 6.61
C VAL A 421 2.27 6.18 6.82
N VAL A 422 1.25 6.42 7.65
CA VAL A 422 0.04 5.60 7.67
C VAL A 422 -1.11 6.40 7.06
N ALA A 423 -1.75 5.86 6.03
CA ALA A 423 -3.04 6.35 5.58
C ALA A 423 -4.13 5.76 6.47
N VAL A 424 -5.01 6.59 7.01
CA VAL A 424 -6.13 6.18 7.86
C VAL A 424 -7.47 6.51 7.20
N PRO A 425 -8.37 5.54 7.04
CA PRO A 425 -9.60 5.73 6.28
C PRO A 425 -10.70 6.41 7.09
N LEU A 426 -11.39 7.39 6.49
CA LEU A 426 -12.66 7.90 7.00
C LEU A 426 -13.82 7.26 6.24
N PRO A 427 -14.79 6.68 6.96
CA PRO A 427 -15.96 6.06 6.38
C PRO A 427 -17.01 7.13 5.99
N LEU A 428 -16.73 7.85 4.91
CA LEU A 428 -17.70 8.82 4.36
C LEU A 428 -18.67 8.12 3.41
N GLU A 429 -19.89 8.65 3.35
CA GLU A 429 -20.89 8.24 2.39
C GLU A 429 -20.98 9.27 1.24
N PRO A 430 -21.10 8.84 -0.02
CA PRO A 430 -21.18 7.44 -0.46
C PRO A 430 -19.82 6.76 -0.65
N LEU A 431 -18.70 7.45 -0.52
CA LEU A 431 -17.36 6.95 -0.82
C LEU A 431 -16.36 7.37 0.26
N PRO A 432 -15.47 6.46 0.68
CA PRO A 432 -14.44 6.77 1.67
C PRO A 432 -13.37 7.71 1.12
N THR A 433 -12.61 8.30 2.04
CA THR A 433 -11.33 8.98 1.79
C THR A 433 -10.37 8.68 2.94
N ALA A 434 -9.13 9.20 2.89
CA ALA A 434 -8.17 9.00 3.97
C ALA A 434 -7.33 10.24 4.28
N VAL A 435 -6.78 10.24 5.49
CA VAL A 435 -5.79 11.21 5.96
C VAL A 435 -4.45 10.49 6.11
N GLN A 436 -3.36 11.16 5.75
CA GLN A 436 -1.99 10.73 5.99
C GLN A 436 -1.55 11.15 7.39
N ILE A 437 -1.03 10.22 8.17
CA ILE A 437 -0.27 10.49 9.39
C ILE A 437 1.21 10.30 9.03
N ILE A 438 1.93 11.40 8.90
CA ILE A 438 3.33 11.45 8.46
C ILE A 438 4.20 11.60 9.70
N ALA A 439 5.17 10.71 9.90
CA ALA A 439 6.09 10.79 11.04
C ALA A 439 7.55 11.00 10.58
N ALA A 440 8.43 11.28 11.55
CA ALA A 440 9.87 11.36 11.31
C ALA A 440 10.43 10.02 10.81
N PRO A 441 11.56 10.00 10.10
CA PRO A 441 12.19 8.74 9.69
C PRO A 441 12.38 7.77 10.86
N TRP A 442 12.04 6.51 10.64
CA TRP A 442 12.17 5.42 11.63
C TRP A 442 11.18 5.50 12.81
N ARG A 443 10.15 6.34 12.70
CA ARG A 443 9.11 6.52 13.71
C ARG A 443 7.75 5.99 13.21
N GLU A 444 7.79 4.81 12.59
CA GLU A 444 6.57 4.08 12.21
C GLU A 444 5.66 3.84 13.43
N ASP A 445 6.26 3.71 14.63
CA ASP A 445 5.55 3.57 15.90
C ASP A 445 4.60 4.74 16.15
N VAL A 446 5.04 5.98 15.91
CA VAL A 446 4.20 7.16 16.08
C VAL A 446 2.99 7.13 15.16
N ALA A 447 3.20 6.88 13.87
CA ALA A 447 2.12 6.87 12.90
C ALA A 447 1.10 5.74 13.17
N LEU A 448 1.57 4.53 13.53
CA LEU A 448 0.70 3.38 13.83
C LEU A 448 -0.05 3.55 15.16
N ARG A 449 0.57 4.10 16.20
CA ARG A 449 -0.10 4.41 17.48
C ARG A 449 -1.23 5.40 17.28
N LEU A 450 -1.00 6.49 16.53
CA LEU A 450 -2.02 7.48 16.22
C LEU A 450 -3.17 6.87 15.40
N ALA A 451 -2.83 6.06 14.40
CA ALA A 451 -3.82 5.34 13.60
C ALA A 451 -4.70 4.42 14.45
N HIS A 452 -4.07 3.63 15.32
CA HIS A 452 -4.78 2.72 16.23
C HIS A 452 -5.68 3.46 17.22
N MET A 453 -5.19 4.54 17.81
CA MET A 453 -5.99 5.36 18.72
C MET A 453 -7.22 5.97 18.03
N LEU A 454 -7.08 6.46 16.80
CA LEU A 454 -8.20 6.99 16.01
C LEU A 454 -9.23 5.89 15.70
N GLU A 455 -8.76 4.67 15.40
CA GLU A 455 -9.59 3.49 15.18
C GLU A 455 -10.37 3.13 16.46
N MET A 456 -9.70 3.02 17.60
CA MET A 456 -10.31 2.69 18.90
C MET A 456 -11.32 3.74 19.36
N LYS A 457 -11.15 5.01 18.96
CA LYS A 457 -12.12 6.10 19.21
C LYS A 457 -13.28 6.11 18.21
N GLY A 458 -13.30 5.23 17.21
CA GLY A 458 -14.31 5.21 16.15
C GLY A 458 -14.27 6.43 15.23
N VAL A 459 -13.13 7.15 15.16
CA VAL A 459 -12.94 8.30 14.27
C VAL A 459 -12.65 7.83 12.86
N VAL A 460 -11.84 6.78 12.74
CA VAL A 460 -11.49 6.13 11.48
C VAL A 460 -11.88 4.66 11.51
N ALA A 461 -12.28 4.11 10.40
CA ALA A 461 -12.61 2.69 10.25
C ALA A 461 -12.60 2.32 8.77
N ALA A 462 -12.24 1.09 8.45
CA ALA A 462 -12.43 0.55 7.10
C ALA A 462 -13.93 0.22 6.90
N PRO A 463 -14.66 0.96 6.04
CA PRO A 463 -16.08 0.70 5.82
C PRO A 463 -16.25 -0.61 5.05
N ARG A 464 -17.35 -1.33 5.35
CA ARG A 464 -17.72 -2.55 4.60
C ARG A 464 -18.50 -2.15 3.36
N PRO A 465 -18.06 -2.53 2.16
CA PRO A 465 -18.82 -2.27 0.95
C PRO A 465 -20.08 -3.14 0.89
N GLN A 466 -21.09 -2.67 0.17
CA GLN A 466 -22.30 -3.42 -0.17
C GLN A 466 -22.06 -4.13 -1.52
N LEU A 467 -21.41 -5.30 -1.50
CA LEU A 467 -21.11 -6.13 -2.67
C LEU A 467 -22.12 -7.25 -2.83
#